data_70291ac6488922c731851d89d43f371c
#
_entry.id   70291ac6488922c731851d89d43f371c
#
_cell.length_a   1.000
_cell.length_b   1.000
_cell.length_c   1.000
_cell.angle_alpha   90.00
_cell.angle_beta   90.00
_cell.angle_gamma   90.00
#
_symmetry.space_group_name_H-M   'P 1'
#
loop_
_entity.id
_entity.type
_entity.pdbx_description
1 polymer ?
#
loop_
_entity_poly.entity_id
_entity_poly.type
_entity_poly.pdbx_seq_one_letter_code
_entity_poly.pdbx_strand_id
1 'polypeptide(L)'
;MADPITRLFSLGSKLKNLPEDKEKAISGYGYYDWAKSAFECSVTLAIIPVWYTALFFKANGLTVSLFSQSMTADAVLSLVIAISTLSVAIISPPLGVIADRRLVKMRWLKILTLVGAGGTFLIALAPLFGSSSWIWIMVMYLFANIGLNGAGAVSYTHLTLPTNREV
;
A
#
# COMPACT_ATOMS: atom_id res chain seq x y z
N MET A 1 2.71 -25.84 -30.49
CA MET A 1 2.86 -24.63 -29.67
C MET A 1 1.53 -23.89 -29.76
N ALA A 2 0.73 -23.84 -28.70
CA ALA A 2 -0.60 -23.20 -28.75
C ALA A 2 -0.43 -21.67 -28.78
N ASP A 3 -1.17 -21.01 -29.69
CA ASP A 3 -1.17 -19.56 -29.88
C ASP A 3 -1.46 -18.80 -28.57
N PRO A 4 -0.78 -17.68 -28.28
CA PRO A 4 -1.03 -16.86 -27.08
C PRO A 4 -2.50 -16.46 -26.93
N ILE A 5 -3.20 -16.22 -28.05
CA ILE A 5 -4.62 -15.88 -28.09
C ILE A 5 -5.49 -17.05 -27.61
N THR A 6 -5.19 -18.27 -28.04
CA THR A 6 -5.92 -19.49 -27.63
C THR A 6 -5.73 -19.76 -26.13
N ARG A 7 -4.56 -19.45 -25.57
CA ARG A 7 -4.32 -19.54 -24.12
C ARG A 7 -5.14 -18.52 -23.32
N LEU A 8 -5.28 -17.29 -23.81
CA LEU A 8 -6.11 -16.25 -23.17
C LEU A 8 -7.59 -16.64 -23.17
N PHE A 9 -8.11 -17.18 -24.28
CA PHE A 9 -9.50 -17.68 -24.35
C PHE A 9 -9.73 -18.89 -23.45
N SER A 10 -8.78 -19.81 -23.35
CA SER A 10 -8.87 -20.97 -22.44
C SER A 10 -8.79 -20.57 -20.96
N LEU A 11 -8.03 -19.52 -20.61
CA LEU A 11 -8.02 -18.94 -19.28
C LEU A 11 -9.35 -18.26 -18.95
N GLY A 12 -9.94 -17.52 -19.89
CA GLY A 12 -11.25 -16.89 -19.72
C GLY A 12 -12.38 -17.90 -19.49
N SER A 13 -12.37 -19.04 -20.23
CA SER A 13 -13.35 -20.10 -20.02
C SER A 13 -13.16 -20.87 -18.70
N LYS A 14 -11.92 -21.05 -18.24
CA LYS A 14 -11.62 -21.65 -16.94
C LYS A 14 -12.04 -20.75 -15.77
N LEU A 15 -11.92 -19.42 -15.91
CA LEU A 15 -12.39 -18.44 -14.92
C LEU A 15 -13.91 -18.46 -14.78
N LYS A 16 -14.63 -18.66 -15.87
CA LYS A 16 -16.11 -18.71 -15.89
C LYS A 16 -16.72 -19.95 -15.20
N ASN A 17 -15.92 -20.99 -15.00
CA ASN A 17 -16.37 -22.26 -14.39
C ASN A 17 -15.79 -22.46 -12.96
N LEU A 18 -15.30 -21.40 -12.32
CA LEU A 18 -14.80 -21.49 -10.95
C LEU A 18 -15.97 -21.55 -9.95
N PRO A 19 -15.79 -22.29 -8.82
CA PRO A 19 -16.72 -22.19 -7.70
C PRO A 19 -16.91 -20.73 -7.26
N GLU A 20 -18.12 -20.35 -6.91
CA GLU A 20 -18.51 -18.95 -6.58
C GLU A 20 -17.61 -18.30 -5.53
N ASP A 21 -17.14 -19.08 -4.55
CA ASP A 21 -16.22 -18.61 -3.51
C ASP A 21 -14.83 -18.22 -4.07
N LYS A 22 -14.36 -18.95 -5.09
CA LYS A 22 -13.07 -18.63 -5.75
C LYS A 22 -13.20 -17.43 -6.67
N GLU A 23 -14.31 -17.28 -7.37
CA GLU A 23 -14.59 -16.13 -8.21
C GLU A 23 -14.65 -14.84 -7.38
N LYS A 24 -15.37 -14.86 -6.26
CA LYS A 24 -15.41 -13.75 -5.30
C LYS A 24 -14.03 -13.40 -4.72
N ALA A 25 -13.20 -14.40 -4.44
CA ALA A 25 -11.84 -14.18 -3.93
C ALA A 25 -10.93 -13.52 -4.98
N ILE A 26 -10.98 -13.97 -6.22
CA ILE A 26 -10.19 -13.41 -7.33
C ILE A 26 -10.65 -11.97 -7.64
N SER A 27 -11.96 -11.75 -7.69
CA SER A 27 -12.52 -10.41 -7.91
C SER A 27 -12.14 -9.44 -6.78
N GLY A 28 -12.25 -9.87 -5.53
CA GLY A 28 -11.84 -9.07 -4.36
C GLY A 28 -10.36 -8.70 -4.39
N TYR A 29 -9.51 -9.62 -4.84
CA TYR A 29 -8.09 -9.34 -5.02
C TYR A 29 -7.84 -8.32 -6.14
N GLY A 30 -8.53 -8.44 -7.27
CA GLY A 30 -8.43 -7.50 -8.38
C GLY A 30 -8.82 -6.07 -7.97
N TYR A 31 -9.91 -5.91 -7.21
CA TYR A 31 -10.31 -4.61 -6.66
C TYR A 31 -9.28 -4.03 -5.70
N TYR A 32 -8.68 -4.86 -4.85
CA TYR A 32 -7.62 -4.42 -3.94
C TYR A 32 -6.38 -3.92 -4.71
N ASP A 33 -5.92 -4.69 -5.70
CA ASP A 33 -4.74 -4.34 -6.50
C ASP A 33 -4.96 -3.05 -7.31
N TRP A 34 -6.16 -2.90 -7.87
CA TRP A 34 -6.55 -1.67 -8.55
C TRP A 34 -6.59 -0.45 -7.61
N ALA A 35 -7.18 -0.60 -6.42
CA ALA A 35 -7.23 0.47 -5.43
C ALA A 35 -5.82 0.86 -4.93
N LYS A 36 -4.94 -0.13 -4.72
CA LYS A 36 -3.54 0.11 -4.36
C LYS A 36 -2.80 0.88 -5.46
N SER A 37 -2.93 0.47 -6.72
CA SER A 37 -2.32 1.15 -7.86
C SER A 37 -2.83 2.59 -8.01
N ALA A 38 -4.13 2.81 -7.82
CA ALA A 38 -4.72 4.15 -7.80
C ALA A 38 -4.14 5.02 -6.68
N PHE A 39 -3.96 4.47 -5.47
CA PHE A 39 -3.30 5.17 -4.36
C PHE A 39 -1.85 5.53 -4.70
N GLU A 40 -1.06 4.60 -5.22
CA GLU A 40 0.34 4.85 -5.57
C GLU A 40 0.47 5.93 -6.64
N CYS A 41 -0.31 5.86 -7.72
CA CYS A 41 -0.24 6.82 -8.80
C CYS A 41 -0.82 8.19 -8.42
N SER A 42 -1.96 8.24 -7.75
CA SER A 42 -2.64 9.50 -7.48
C SER A 42 -2.15 10.16 -6.18
N VAL A 43 -2.10 9.41 -5.09
CA VAL A 43 -1.77 9.96 -3.77
C VAL A 43 -0.26 10.11 -3.61
N THR A 44 0.50 9.02 -3.80
CA THR A 44 1.95 9.01 -3.53
C THR A 44 2.74 9.83 -4.54
N LEU A 45 2.43 9.73 -5.84
CA LEU A 45 3.21 10.39 -6.89
C LEU A 45 2.73 11.81 -7.22
N ALA A 46 1.43 12.11 -7.07
CA ALA A 46 0.90 13.40 -7.49
C ALA A 46 0.50 14.28 -6.29
N ILE A 47 -0.40 13.81 -5.43
CA ILE A 47 -1.01 14.65 -4.39
C ILE A 47 -0.02 14.96 -3.27
N ILE A 48 0.64 13.94 -2.71
CA ILE A 48 1.52 14.11 -1.54
C ILE A 48 2.70 15.04 -1.84
N PRO A 49 3.49 14.86 -2.90
CA PRO A 49 4.62 15.75 -3.14
C PRO A 49 4.21 17.22 -3.28
N VAL A 50 3.15 17.48 -4.01
CA VAL A 50 2.72 18.86 -4.29
C VAL A 50 2.08 19.51 -3.05
N TRP A 51 1.12 18.83 -2.44
CA TRP A 51 0.35 19.39 -1.34
C TRP A 51 1.18 19.49 -0.05
N TYR A 52 1.92 18.45 0.26
CA TYR A 52 2.85 18.44 1.40
C TYR A 52 3.89 19.56 1.28
N THR A 53 4.56 19.67 0.12
CA THR A 53 5.59 20.69 -0.10
C THR A 53 5.03 22.10 0.04
N ALA A 54 3.84 22.36 -0.47
CA ALA A 54 3.17 23.66 -0.29
C ALA A 54 2.89 23.98 1.19
N LEU A 55 2.40 23.03 1.97
CA LEU A 55 2.15 23.19 3.39
C LEU A 55 3.45 23.31 4.22
N PHE A 56 4.47 22.55 3.83
CA PHE A 56 5.78 22.61 4.45
C PHE A 56 6.41 24.00 4.29
N PHE A 57 6.43 24.53 3.06
CA PHE A 57 6.97 25.87 2.80
C PHE A 57 6.18 26.97 3.49
N LYS A 58 4.88 26.84 3.58
CA LYS A 58 4.04 27.78 4.31
C LYS A 58 4.35 27.81 5.81
N ALA A 59 4.69 26.67 6.40
CA ALA A 59 4.93 26.53 7.84
C ALA A 59 6.38 26.83 8.25
N ASN A 60 7.36 26.38 7.46
CA ASN A 60 8.77 26.34 7.86
C ASN A 60 9.70 27.14 6.92
N GLY A 61 9.20 27.61 5.78
CA GLY A 61 10.06 28.14 4.73
C GLY A 61 10.83 27.02 4.01
N LEU A 62 12.10 27.27 3.65
CA LEU A 62 12.89 26.34 2.82
C LEU A 62 13.35 25.08 3.57
N THR A 63 13.57 25.18 4.88
CA THR A 63 14.13 24.10 5.69
C THR A 63 13.52 24.04 7.09
N VAL A 64 13.54 22.85 7.68
CA VAL A 64 13.21 22.62 9.09
C VAL A 64 14.39 21.95 9.78
N SER A 65 14.66 22.29 11.03
CA SER A 65 15.70 21.64 11.83
C SER A 65 15.14 20.36 12.46
N LEU A 66 15.58 19.21 11.96
CA LEU A 66 15.27 17.89 12.51
C LEU A 66 16.59 17.18 12.86
N PHE A 67 16.69 16.57 14.04
CA PHE A 67 17.88 15.86 14.50
C PHE A 67 19.16 16.69 14.42
N SER A 68 19.09 17.99 14.73
CA SER A 68 20.21 18.95 14.64
C SER A 68 20.71 19.20 13.20
N GLN A 69 19.98 18.79 12.19
CA GLN A 69 20.29 19.07 10.78
C GLN A 69 19.15 19.85 10.12
N SER A 70 19.51 20.76 9.22
CA SER A 70 18.53 21.46 8.38
C SER A 70 18.09 20.55 7.23
N MET A 71 16.82 20.19 7.20
CA MET A 71 16.23 19.31 6.19
C MET A 71 15.26 20.08 5.28
N THR A 72 15.33 19.83 3.99
CA THR A 72 14.37 20.33 3.00
C THR A 72 13.10 19.48 3.00
N ALA A 73 12.02 19.99 2.38
CA ALA A 73 10.77 19.25 2.23
C ALA A 73 10.99 17.86 1.61
N ASP A 74 11.78 17.77 0.54
CA ASP A 74 12.04 16.50 -0.15
C ASP A 74 12.84 15.51 0.71
N ALA A 75 13.77 16.02 1.52
CA ALA A 75 14.53 15.18 2.45
C ALA A 75 13.63 14.56 3.52
N VAL A 76 12.70 15.34 4.09
CA VAL A 76 11.73 14.84 5.08
C VAL A 76 10.77 13.84 4.44
N LEU A 77 10.26 14.12 3.23
CA LEU A 77 9.38 13.17 2.51
C LEU A 77 10.10 11.85 2.23
N SER A 78 11.34 11.92 1.73
CA SER A 78 12.16 10.73 1.46
C SER A 78 12.44 9.93 2.72
N LEU A 79 12.69 10.59 3.85
CA LEU A 79 12.86 9.93 5.14
C LEU A 79 11.61 9.16 5.57
N VAL A 80 10.43 9.76 5.42
CA VAL A 80 9.15 9.10 5.76
C VAL A 80 8.88 7.90 4.86
N ILE A 81 9.16 8.02 3.55
CA ILE A 81 9.06 6.91 2.60
C ILE A 81 10.02 5.79 2.99
N ALA A 82 11.26 6.11 3.32
CA ALA A 82 12.26 5.12 3.73
C ALA A 82 11.85 4.38 5.02
N ILE A 83 11.37 5.12 6.03
CA ILE A 83 10.87 4.52 7.29
C ILE A 83 9.66 3.61 7.02
N SER A 84 8.71 4.03 6.20
CA SER A 84 7.54 3.21 5.88
C SER A 84 7.92 1.93 5.14
N THR A 85 8.81 2.01 4.17
CA THR A 85 9.29 0.86 3.40
C THR A 85 10.08 -0.11 4.28
N LEU A 86 10.96 0.41 5.15
CA LEU A 86 11.69 -0.41 6.12
C LEU A 86 10.74 -1.11 7.09
N SER A 87 9.72 -0.39 7.58
CA SER A 87 8.69 -0.97 8.46
C SER A 87 7.96 -2.13 7.80
N VAL A 88 7.55 -1.96 6.54
CA VAL A 88 6.93 -3.04 5.75
C VAL A 88 7.90 -4.21 5.54
N ALA A 89 9.16 -3.95 5.24
CA ALA A 89 10.17 -4.98 5.04
C ALA A 89 10.40 -5.83 6.31
N ILE A 90 10.39 -5.21 7.49
CA ILE A 90 10.52 -5.90 8.77
C ILE A 90 9.25 -6.70 9.13
N ILE A 91 8.07 -6.13 8.86
CA ILE A 91 6.78 -6.75 9.21
C ILE A 91 6.39 -7.86 8.22
N SER A 92 6.84 -7.81 6.97
CA SER A 92 6.48 -8.78 5.92
C SER A 92 6.83 -10.23 6.23
N PRO A 93 8.05 -10.60 6.73
CA PRO A 93 8.37 -11.99 7.01
C PRO A 93 7.48 -12.61 8.10
N PRO A 94 7.29 -12.01 9.29
CA PRO A 94 6.38 -12.56 10.29
C PRO A 94 4.92 -12.62 9.82
N LEU A 95 4.45 -11.64 9.05
CA LEU A 95 3.11 -11.68 8.46
C LEU A 95 2.97 -12.84 7.47
N GLY A 96 3.99 -13.16 6.69
CA GLY A 96 4.01 -14.32 5.78
C GLY A 96 3.81 -15.63 6.53
N VAL A 97 4.53 -15.85 7.62
CA VAL A 97 4.40 -17.05 8.46
C VAL A 97 3.01 -17.14 9.12
N ILE A 98 2.49 -16.04 9.62
CA ILE A 98 1.15 -15.99 10.23
C ILE A 98 0.05 -16.19 9.17
N ALA A 99 0.29 -15.74 7.95
CA ALA A 99 -0.67 -15.83 6.84
C ALA A 99 -0.92 -17.25 6.34
N ASP A 100 -0.08 -18.22 6.66
CA ASP A 100 -0.31 -19.66 6.33
C ASP A 100 -1.60 -20.20 6.97
N ARG A 101 -2.11 -19.57 8.00
CA ARG A 101 -3.42 -19.87 8.61
C ARG A 101 -4.50 -19.00 7.97
N ARG A 102 -5.34 -19.55 7.10
CA ARG A 102 -6.37 -18.85 6.30
C ARG A 102 -7.24 -17.84 7.09
N LEU A 103 -7.66 -18.18 8.30
CA LEU A 103 -8.52 -17.32 9.12
C LEU A 103 -7.77 -16.08 9.65
N VAL A 104 -6.51 -16.23 10.00
CA VAL A 104 -5.67 -15.15 10.53
C VAL A 104 -5.27 -14.21 9.39
N LYS A 105 -4.97 -14.73 8.22
CA LYS A 105 -4.65 -13.96 7.01
C LYS A 105 -5.73 -12.95 6.65
N MET A 106 -6.98 -13.39 6.57
CA MET A 106 -8.10 -12.52 6.20
C MET A 106 -8.33 -11.39 7.23
N ARG A 107 -8.06 -11.65 8.50
CA ARG A 107 -8.13 -10.61 9.54
C ARG A 107 -7.04 -9.57 9.35
N TRP A 108 -5.79 -9.99 9.17
CA TRP A 108 -4.66 -9.07 8.96
C TRP A 108 -4.81 -8.26 7.67
N LEU A 109 -5.23 -8.90 6.58
CA LEU A 109 -5.50 -8.20 5.32
C LEU A 109 -6.55 -7.08 5.53
N LYS A 110 -7.66 -7.37 6.21
CA LYS A 110 -8.69 -6.38 6.50
C LYS A 110 -8.17 -5.24 7.39
N ILE A 111 -7.43 -5.56 8.45
CA ILE A 111 -6.86 -4.56 9.36
C ILE A 111 -5.89 -3.65 8.61
N LEU A 112 -4.95 -4.21 7.87
CA LEU A 112 -3.95 -3.42 7.12
C LEU A 112 -4.61 -2.56 6.04
N THR A 113 -5.58 -3.10 5.30
CA THR A 113 -6.34 -2.32 4.31
C THR A 113 -7.13 -1.19 4.97
N LEU A 114 -7.75 -1.44 6.14
CA LEU A 114 -8.49 -0.42 6.88
C LEU A 114 -7.55 0.67 7.41
N VAL A 115 -6.38 0.31 7.91
CA VAL A 115 -5.34 1.27 8.34
C VAL A 115 -4.87 2.10 7.14
N GLY A 116 -4.62 1.47 5.99
CA GLY A 116 -4.21 2.16 4.77
C GLY A 116 -5.28 3.14 4.26
N ALA A 117 -6.51 2.69 4.12
CA ALA A 117 -7.63 3.52 3.67
C ALA A 117 -7.97 4.62 4.69
N GLY A 118 -7.98 4.29 5.98
CA GLY A 118 -8.20 5.25 7.06
C GLY A 118 -7.11 6.32 7.11
N GLY A 119 -5.84 5.94 7.00
CA GLY A 119 -4.72 6.88 6.92
C GLY A 119 -4.86 7.83 5.72
N THR A 120 -5.22 7.29 4.55
CA THR A 120 -5.45 8.11 3.35
C THR A 120 -6.61 9.09 3.55
N PHE A 121 -7.71 8.64 4.14
CA PHE A 121 -8.85 9.52 4.46
C PHE A 121 -8.45 10.62 5.46
N LEU A 122 -7.68 10.29 6.49
CA LEU A 122 -7.22 11.24 7.50
C LEU A 122 -6.23 12.29 6.97
N ILE A 123 -5.53 12.01 5.86
CA ILE A 123 -4.72 13.03 5.17
C ILE A 123 -5.59 14.23 4.76
N ALA A 124 -6.83 14.01 4.34
CA ALA A 124 -7.75 15.07 3.96
C ALA A 124 -8.07 16.06 5.10
N LEU A 125 -7.89 15.67 6.35
CA LEU A 125 -8.10 16.53 7.52
C LEU A 125 -6.90 17.45 7.83
N ALA A 126 -5.82 17.38 7.06
CA ALA A 126 -4.63 18.22 7.26
C ALA A 126 -4.92 19.73 7.41
N PRO A 127 -5.86 20.34 6.65
CA PRO A 127 -6.12 21.78 6.81
C PRO A 127 -6.59 22.21 8.20
N LEU A 128 -7.11 21.28 9.00
CA LEU A 128 -7.58 21.57 10.36
C LEU A 128 -6.42 21.81 11.34
N PHE A 129 -5.20 21.39 11.00
CA PHE A 129 -4.04 21.46 11.90
C PHE A 129 -3.16 22.71 11.68
N GLY A 130 -3.58 23.66 10.84
CA GLY A 130 -2.90 24.93 10.65
C GLY A 130 -1.40 24.78 10.29
N SER A 131 -0.51 25.35 11.10
CA SER A 131 0.96 25.28 10.87
C SER A 131 1.54 23.86 11.01
N SER A 132 0.86 22.96 11.71
CA SER A 132 1.29 21.56 11.91
C SER A 132 0.74 20.62 10.84
N SER A 133 0.04 21.11 9.82
CA SER A 133 -0.57 20.31 8.74
C SER A 133 0.44 19.41 8.03
N TRP A 134 1.66 19.89 7.80
CA TRP A 134 2.71 19.12 7.14
C TRP A 134 3.15 17.89 7.94
N ILE A 135 3.22 18.00 9.28
CA ILE A 135 3.53 16.87 10.18
C ILE A 135 2.38 15.87 10.14
N TRP A 136 1.12 16.36 10.19
CA TRP A 136 -0.05 15.52 10.12
C TRP A 136 -0.07 14.69 8.85
N ILE A 137 0.18 15.30 7.69
CA ILE A 137 0.27 14.58 6.41
C ILE A 137 1.34 13.50 6.46
N MET A 138 2.54 13.80 6.99
CA MET A 138 3.62 12.82 7.06
C MET A 138 3.28 11.63 7.93
N VAL A 139 2.68 11.85 9.10
CA VAL A 139 2.26 10.79 10.01
C VAL A 139 1.16 9.93 9.38
N MET A 140 0.13 10.55 8.82
CA MET A 140 -0.97 9.82 8.19
C MET A 140 -0.54 9.08 6.92
N TYR A 141 0.35 9.68 6.13
CA TYR A 141 0.96 9.04 4.97
C TYR A 141 1.81 7.82 5.36
N LEU A 142 2.57 7.90 6.44
CA LEU A 142 3.32 6.76 6.98
C LEU A 142 2.39 5.58 7.26
N PHE A 143 1.28 5.80 7.98
CA PHE A 143 0.30 4.75 8.26
C PHE A 143 -0.40 4.24 7.01
N ALA A 144 -0.77 5.13 6.09
CA ALA A 144 -1.39 4.74 4.82
C ALA A 144 -0.46 3.85 3.99
N ASN A 145 0.81 4.21 3.88
CA ASN A 145 1.82 3.47 3.12
C ASN A 145 2.12 2.10 3.75
N ILE A 146 2.30 2.05 5.09
CA ILE A 146 2.49 0.78 5.81
C ILE A 146 1.26 -0.13 5.65
N GLY A 147 0.06 0.41 5.81
CA GLY A 147 -1.18 -0.34 5.68
C GLY A 147 -1.36 -0.96 4.29
N LEU A 148 -1.23 -0.17 3.24
CA LEU A 148 -1.45 -0.63 1.86
C LEU A 148 -0.34 -1.56 1.37
N ASN A 149 0.92 -1.24 1.63
CA ASN A 149 2.04 -2.10 1.22
C ASN A 149 2.15 -3.36 2.08
N GLY A 150 1.86 -3.27 3.38
CA GLY A 150 1.79 -4.43 4.27
C GLY A 150 0.67 -5.41 3.87
N ALA A 151 -0.50 -4.90 3.48
CA ALA A 151 -1.58 -5.74 2.95
C ALA A 151 -1.18 -6.43 1.64
N GLY A 152 -0.44 -5.74 0.75
CA GLY A 152 0.15 -6.33 -0.46
C GLY A 152 1.09 -7.49 -0.13
N ALA A 153 2.01 -7.31 0.80
CA ALA A 153 2.95 -8.35 1.22
C ALA A 153 2.23 -9.63 1.71
N VAL A 154 1.16 -9.49 2.50
CA VAL A 154 0.31 -10.62 2.94
C VAL A 154 -0.40 -11.30 1.76
N SER A 155 -0.76 -10.55 0.73
CA SER A 155 -1.46 -11.07 -0.45
C SER A 155 -0.54 -11.87 -1.38
N TYR A 156 0.68 -11.38 -1.66
CA TYR A 156 1.60 -11.99 -2.62
C TYR A 156 2.20 -13.33 -2.19
N THR A 157 2.31 -13.63 -0.90
CA THR A 157 2.90 -14.89 -0.39
C THR A 157 2.23 -16.17 -0.89
N HIS A 158 1.03 -16.09 -1.47
CA HIS A 158 0.30 -17.26 -2.00
C HIS A 158 0.27 -17.40 -3.52
N LEU A 159 0.71 -16.41 -4.28
CA LEU A 159 0.74 -16.50 -5.75
C LEU A 159 1.99 -17.25 -6.27
N THR A 160 3.01 -17.45 -5.41
CA THR A 160 4.27 -18.09 -5.80
C THR A 160 4.38 -19.58 -5.47
N LEU A 161 3.35 -20.22 -4.91
CA LEU A 161 3.43 -21.58 -4.38
C LEU A 161 2.76 -22.73 -5.15
N PRO A 162 2.20 -22.63 -6.37
CA PRO A 162 1.72 -23.82 -7.07
C PRO A 162 2.69 -24.45 -8.05
N THR A 163 3.91 -23.97 -8.22
CA THR A 163 4.76 -24.44 -9.33
C THR A 163 5.74 -25.57 -8.96
N ASN A 164 5.75 -26.09 -7.74
CA ASN A 164 6.75 -27.10 -7.35
C ASN A 164 6.18 -28.35 -6.62
N ARG A 165 4.99 -28.81 -7.01
CA ARG A 165 4.48 -30.11 -6.59
C ARG A 165 4.00 -30.92 -7.79
N GLU A 166 4.88 -31.13 -8.76
CA GLU A 166 4.79 -32.24 -9.68
C GLU A 166 6.22 -32.79 -9.90
N VAL A 167 6.68 -33.61 -8.97
CA VAL A 167 7.63 -34.71 -9.20
C VAL A 167 7.10 -35.90 -8.44
#